data_8af467d341ceda589039019849b23549
#
_entry.id   8af467d341ceda589039019849b23549
#
_cell.length_a   1.000
_cell.length_b   1.000
_cell.length_c   1.000
_cell.angle_alpha   90.00
_cell.angle_beta   90.00
_cell.angle_gamma   90.00
#
_symmetry.space_group_name_H-M   'P 1'
#
loop_
_entity.id
_entity.type
_entity.pdbx_description
1 polymer ?
#
loop_
_entity_poly.entity_id
_entity_poly.type
_entity_poly.pdbx_seq_one_letter_code
_entity_poly.pdbx_strand_id
1 'polypeptide(L)'
;NKGQRRTWRKNEDVRVEHHQLEFNQQDFELYQRYQRDWHRLETPVSEIEYYEFLIESPVTTEIMRYYSADKLIGVGWIDRLAELISSVYFVFDPEFVSKRLGVFSLLYEIEYARFLDIRWLYLGYWVENSPKMNYKADFQPTQILRNSRWIPFKAQQRENSPVPALSND
;
A
#
# COMPACT_ATOMS: atom_id res chain seq x y z
N ASN A 1 -0.38 2.62 -16.75
CA ASN A 1 0.83 2.81 -17.53
C ASN A 1 1.55 1.46 -17.80
N LYS A 2 2.67 1.45 -18.57
CA LYS A 2 3.40 0.21 -18.89
C LYS A 2 3.95 -0.49 -17.64
N GLY A 3 4.44 0.27 -16.65
CA GLY A 3 4.99 -0.26 -15.40
C GLY A 3 3.92 -0.95 -14.55
N GLN A 4 2.75 -0.37 -14.45
CA GLN A 4 1.61 -0.94 -13.73
C GLN A 4 1.13 -2.25 -14.38
N ARG A 5 1.00 -2.30 -15.70
CA ARG A 5 0.65 -3.54 -16.42
C ARG A 5 1.69 -4.65 -16.21
N ARG A 6 2.98 -4.30 -16.20
CA ARG A 6 4.04 -5.26 -15.88
C ARG A 6 3.94 -5.77 -14.44
N THR A 7 3.67 -4.87 -13.49
CA THR A 7 3.47 -5.26 -12.08
C THR A 7 2.26 -6.18 -11.94
N TRP A 8 1.15 -5.88 -12.59
CA TRP A 8 -0.04 -6.74 -12.58
C TRP A 8 0.28 -8.15 -13.06
N ARG A 9 0.86 -8.29 -14.27
CA ARG A 9 1.23 -9.59 -14.83
C ARG A 9 2.20 -10.38 -13.95
N LYS A 10 3.13 -9.69 -13.30
CA LYS A 10 4.10 -10.33 -12.39
C LYS A 10 3.46 -10.94 -11.15
N ASN A 11 2.24 -10.55 -10.84
CA ASN A 11 1.50 -10.97 -9.66
C ASN A 11 0.20 -11.73 -10.02
N GLU A 12 0.06 -12.24 -11.23
CA GLU A 12 -1.11 -13.05 -11.64
C GLU A 12 -1.24 -14.35 -10.82
N ASP A 13 -0.14 -14.81 -10.22
CA ASP A 13 -0.09 -15.94 -9.30
C ASP A 13 -0.47 -15.60 -7.85
N VAL A 14 -0.65 -14.32 -7.54
CA VAL A 14 -0.97 -13.89 -6.17
C VAL A 14 -2.47 -14.02 -5.93
N ARG A 15 -2.81 -14.83 -4.94
CA ARG A 15 -4.19 -14.96 -4.45
C ARG A 15 -4.43 -13.92 -3.37
N VAL A 16 -5.55 -13.21 -3.44
CA VAL A 16 -5.95 -12.22 -2.44
C VAL A 16 -7.23 -12.67 -1.76
N GLU A 17 -7.20 -12.69 -0.44
CA GLU A 17 -8.34 -13.02 0.41
C GLU A 17 -8.80 -11.80 1.19
N HIS A 18 -10.12 -11.63 1.31
CA HIS A 18 -10.75 -10.56 2.06
C HIS A 18 -11.27 -11.08 3.39
N HIS A 19 -10.95 -10.38 4.46
CA HIS A 19 -11.34 -10.74 5.81
C HIS A 19 -11.92 -9.52 6.54
N GLN A 20 -12.78 -9.80 7.52
CA GLN A 20 -13.19 -8.78 8.49
C GLN A 20 -11.99 -8.39 9.35
N LEU A 21 -12.05 -7.20 9.93
CA LEU A 21 -11.02 -6.72 10.83
C LEU A 21 -10.97 -7.59 12.08
N GLU A 22 -9.86 -8.27 12.26
CA GLU A 22 -9.58 -9.13 13.42
C GLU A 22 -8.07 -9.22 13.64
N PHE A 23 -7.65 -9.45 14.87
CA PHE A 23 -6.26 -9.77 15.15
C PHE A 23 -5.90 -11.14 14.57
N ASN A 24 -4.76 -11.20 13.88
CA ASN A 24 -4.20 -12.45 13.39
C ASN A 24 -2.68 -12.47 13.61
N GLN A 25 -2.20 -13.53 14.20
CA GLN A 25 -0.79 -13.69 14.59
C GLN A 25 0.16 -13.62 13.37
N GLN A 26 -0.21 -14.22 12.24
CA GLN A 26 0.63 -14.18 11.03
C GLN A 26 0.72 -12.79 10.43
N ASP A 27 -0.37 -12.02 10.46
CA ASP A 27 -0.39 -10.62 10.01
C ASP A 27 0.52 -9.77 10.88
N PHE A 28 0.46 -9.95 12.21
CA PHE A 28 1.32 -9.24 13.16
C PHE A 28 2.81 -9.59 12.97
N GLU A 29 3.15 -10.87 12.80
CA GLU A 29 4.52 -11.32 12.52
C GLU A 29 5.07 -10.73 11.21
N LEU A 30 4.23 -10.67 10.16
CA LEU A 30 4.59 -10.02 8.90
C LEU A 30 4.79 -8.52 9.09
N TYR A 31 3.92 -7.86 9.85
CA TYR A 31 4.03 -6.45 10.19
C TYR A 31 5.35 -6.16 10.93
N GLN A 32 5.70 -6.92 11.97
CA GLN A 32 6.95 -6.76 12.72
C GLN A 32 8.17 -6.95 11.82
N ARG A 33 8.17 -7.96 10.94
CA ARG A 33 9.24 -8.22 9.98
C ARG A 33 9.40 -7.06 9.00
N TYR A 34 8.30 -6.53 8.48
CA TYR A 34 8.31 -5.37 7.60
C TYR A 34 8.86 -4.12 8.29
N GLN A 35 8.48 -3.85 9.54
CA GLN A 35 9.01 -2.72 10.29
C GLN A 35 10.52 -2.86 10.53
N ARG A 36 10.96 -4.03 10.92
CA ARG A 36 12.38 -4.29 11.19
C ARG A 36 13.22 -4.24 9.91
N ASP A 37 12.84 -4.97 8.87
CA ASP A 37 13.71 -5.24 7.72
C ASP A 37 13.57 -4.19 6.61
N TRP A 38 12.38 -3.59 6.46
CA TRP A 38 12.11 -2.57 5.43
C TRP A 38 12.25 -1.13 5.96
N HIS A 39 11.70 -0.87 7.14
CA HIS A 39 11.78 0.44 7.78
C HIS A 39 13.01 0.61 8.68
N ARG A 40 13.72 -0.48 8.95
CA ARG A 40 14.91 -0.52 9.83
C ARG A 40 14.61 0.01 11.23
N LEU A 41 13.44 -0.33 11.74
CA LEU A 41 13.06 0.04 13.10
C LEU A 41 13.86 -0.81 14.08
N GLU A 42 14.61 -0.16 14.97
CA GLU A 42 15.48 -0.84 15.93
C GLU A 42 14.69 -1.50 17.08
N THR A 43 13.61 -0.83 17.50
CA THR A 43 12.74 -1.34 18.56
C THR A 43 11.58 -2.15 17.94
N PRO A 44 11.37 -3.40 18.35
CA PRO A 44 10.22 -4.17 17.89
C PRO A 44 8.91 -3.48 18.27
N VAL A 45 7.97 -3.45 17.33
CA VAL A 45 6.61 -2.97 17.60
C VAL A 45 5.90 -3.96 18.51
N SER A 46 5.29 -3.48 19.56
CA SER A 46 4.49 -4.30 20.47
C SER A 46 3.15 -4.67 19.85
N GLU A 47 2.53 -5.72 20.38
CA GLU A 47 1.18 -6.14 19.99
C GLU A 47 0.14 -5.05 20.30
N ILE A 48 0.32 -4.33 21.41
CA ILE A 48 -0.57 -3.23 21.81
C ILE A 48 -0.53 -2.10 20.77
N GLU A 49 0.67 -1.63 20.38
CA GLU A 49 0.83 -0.59 19.35
C GLU A 49 0.25 -1.02 17.98
N TYR A 50 0.43 -2.29 17.63
CA TYR A 50 -0.17 -2.85 16.42
C TYR A 50 -1.69 -2.85 16.48
N TYR A 51 -2.24 -3.28 17.63
CA TYR A 51 -3.68 -3.35 17.85
C TYR A 51 -4.31 -1.96 17.78
N GLU A 52 -3.77 -0.99 18.53
CA GLU A 52 -4.24 0.40 18.53
C GLU A 52 -4.16 1.06 17.15
N PHE A 53 -3.14 0.71 16.36
CA PHE A 53 -2.93 1.33 15.05
C PHE A 53 -3.75 0.70 13.92
N LEU A 54 -3.93 -0.63 13.92
CA LEU A 54 -4.47 -1.35 12.75
C LEU A 54 -5.72 -2.18 13.04
N ILE A 55 -6.00 -2.50 14.30
CA ILE A 55 -7.13 -3.36 14.68
C ILE A 55 -8.26 -2.56 15.32
N GLU A 56 -7.96 -1.50 16.04
CA GLU A 56 -8.99 -0.56 16.49
C GLU A 56 -9.36 0.40 15.34
N SER A 57 -10.60 0.32 14.89
CA SER A 57 -11.11 1.20 13.86
C SER A 57 -12.52 1.67 14.16
N PRO A 58 -12.82 2.98 14.04
CA PRO A 58 -14.16 3.53 14.23
C PRO A 58 -15.06 3.34 12.99
N VAL A 59 -14.54 2.74 11.93
CA VAL A 59 -15.24 2.53 10.65
C VAL A 59 -15.14 1.07 10.22
N THR A 60 -15.89 0.68 9.21
CA THR A 60 -15.75 -0.66 8.62
C THR A 60 -14.40 -0.79 7.93
N THR A 61 -13.51 -1.56 8.52
CA THR A 61 -12.18 -1.88 7.98
C THR A 61 -12.14 -3.33 7.53
N GLU A 62 -11.54 -3.58 6.37
CA GLU A 62 -11.29 -4.92 5.84
C GLU A 62 -9.78 -5.18 5.75
N ILE A 63 -9.42 -6.45 5.92
CA ILE A 63 -8.06 -6.93 5.74
C ILE A 63 -7.99 -7.69 4.42
N MET A 64 -6.99 -7.35 3.60
CA MET A 64 -6.64 -8.07 2.37
C MET A 64 -5.33 -8.83 2.61
N ARG A 65 -5.38 -10.17 2.58
CA ARG A 65 -4.20 -11.03 2.70
C ARG A 65 -3.76 -11.51 1.33
N TYR A 66 -2.49 -11.32 1.01
CA TYR A 66 -1.89 -11.65 -0.30
C TYR A 66 -1.00 -12.87 -0.15
N TYR A 67 -1.27 -13.91 -0.94
CA TYR A 67 -0.56 -15.19 -0.88
C TYR A 67 0.14 -15.50 -2.21
N SER A 68 1.39 -15.96 -2.13
CA SER A 68 2.08 -16.62 -3.25
C SER A 68 2.19 -18.09 -2.90
N ALA A 69 1.51 -18.96 -3.63
CA ALA A 69 1.16 -20.31 -3.18
C ALA A 69 0.49 -20.24 -1.79
N ASP A 70 1.03 -20.90 -0.78
CA ASP A 70 0.50 -20.90 0.58
C ASP A 70 1.21 -19.94 1.53
N LYS A 71 2.21 -19.19 1.02
CA LYS A 71 2.95 -18.22 1.85
C LYS A 71 2.24 -16.88 1.85
N LEU A 72 1.95 -16.34 3.04
CA LEU A 72 1.49 -14.96 3.24
C LEU A 72 2.66 -14.00 2.91
N ILE A 73 2.48 -13.16 1.88
CA ILE A 73 3.51 -12.26 1.36
C ILE A 73 3.15 -10.78 1.48
N GLY A 74 1.91 -10.47 1.84
CA GLY A 74 1.45 -9.09 2.05
C GLY A 74 0.13 -9.03 2.80
N VAL A 75 -0.08 -7.95 3.54
CA VAL A 75 -1.34 -7.63 4.21
C VAL A 75 -1.64 -6.17 4.00
N GLY A 76 -2.87 -5.87 3.61
CA GLY A 76 -3.40 -4.52 3.44
C GLY A 76 -4.62 -4.29 4.31
N TRP A 77 -4.73 -3.11 4.90
CA TRP A 77 -5.91 -2.63 5.62
C TRP A 77 -6.56 -1.53 4.82
N ILE A 78 -7.85 -1.65 4.58
CA ILE A 78 -8.65 -0.66 3.87
C ILE A 78 -9.89 -0.29 4.67
N ASP A 79 -10.20 0.99 4.74
CA ASP A 79 -11.48 1.46 5.27
C ASP A 79 -12.51 1.55 4.17
N ARG A 80 -13.68 0.99 4.43
CA ARG A 80 -14.83 1.05 3.52
C ARG A 80 -15.86 2.03 4.02
N LEU A 81 -16.13 3.04 3.22
CA LEU A 81 -17.22 3.99 3.41
C LEU A 81 -18.18 3.90 2.21
N ALA A 82 -19.33 4.57 2.29
CA ALA A 82 -20.40 4.41 1.29
C ALA A 82 -19.94 4.67 -0.16
N GLU A 83 -19.08 5.68 -0.38
CA GLU A 83 -18.67 6.10 -1.72
C GLU A 83 -17.17 6.05 -1.95
N LEU A 84 -16.41 5.57 -0.96
CA LEU A 84 -14.95 5.53 -1.05
C LEU A 84 -14.33 4.35 -0.31
N ILE A 85 -13.19 3.93 -0.80
CA ILE A 85 -12.22 3.10 -0.09
C ILE A 85 -11.02 3.98 0.29
N SER A 86 -10.53 3.83 1.51
CA SER A 86 -9.27 4.44 1.95
C SER A 86 -8.22 3.35 2.15
N SER A 87 -7.12 3.41 1.41
CA SER A 87 -5.95 2.56 1.63
C SER A 87 -5.24 3.03 2.89
N VAL A 88 -5.42 2.30 4.01
CA VAL A 88 -4.91 2.71 5.33
C VAL A 88 -3.44 2.36 5.46
N TYR A 89 -3.13 1.08 5.32
CA TYR A 89 -1.75 0.60 5.45
C TYR A 89 -1.52 -0.66 4.63
N PHE A 90 -0.28 -0.88 4.22
CA PHE A 90 0.13 -2.08 3.50
C PHE A 90 1.52 -2.51 3.92
N VAL A 91 1.67 -3.77 4.29
CA VAL A 91 2.96 -4.41 4.58
C VAL A 91 3.19 -5.58 3.65
N PHE A 92 4.46 -5.91 3.42
CA PHE A 92 4.83 -7.06 2.59
C PHE A 92 6.10 -7.72 3.11
N ASP A 93 6.27 -8.98 2.75
CA ASP A 93 7.50 -9.71 3.04
C ASP A 93 8.66 -9.15 2.19
N PRO A 94 9.72 -8.58 2.81
CA PRO A 94 10.84 -7.98 2.09
C PRO A 94 11.54 -8.92 1.10
N GLU A 95 11.45 -10.24 1.27
CA GLU A 95 11.95 -11.21 0.30
C GLU A 95 11.25 -11.10 -1.06
N PHE A 96 10.02 -10.58 -1.07
CA PHE A 96 9.21 -10.41 -2.28
C PHE A 96 9.25 -8.98 -2.86
N VAL A 97 10.22 -8.15 -2.48
CA VAL A 97 10.37 -6.77 -2.98
C VAL A 97 10.33 -6.67 -4.52
N SER A 98 10.89 -7.69 -5.19
CA SER A 98 10.90 -7.75 -6.65
C SER A 98 9.50 -7.82 -7.28
N LYS A 99 8.49 -8.32 -6.56
CA LYS A 99 7.08 -8.37 -7.00
C LYS A 99 6.40 -6.98 -6.98
N ARG A 100 7.00 -5.97 -6.32
CA ARG A 100 6.45 -4.61 -6.21
C ARG A 100 5.05 -4.59 -5.59
N LEU A 101 4.88 -5.34 -4.50
CA LEU A 101 3.58 -5.60 -3.88
C LEU A 101 2.82 -4.33 -3.48
N GLY A 102 3.51 -3.27 -3.02
CA GLY A 102 2.85 -2.00 -2.71
C GLY A 102 2.22 -1.29 -3.92
N VAL A 103 2.73 -1.52 -5.14
CA VAL A 103 2.07 -1.05 -6.38
C VAL A 103 0.95 -2.01 -6.77
N PHE A 104 1.16 -3.31 -6.58
CA PHE A 104 0.16 -4.32 -6.90
C PHE A 104 -1.08 -4.19 -6.01
N SER A 105 -0.90 -3.95 -4.69
CA SER A 105 -2.04 -3.76 -3.78
C SER A 105 -2.95 -2.61 -4.21
N LEU A 106 -2.38 -1.46 -4.58
CA LEU A 106 -3.18 -0.33 -5.07
C LEU A 106 -3.88 -0.64 -6.40
N LEU A 107 -3.25 -1.39 -7.30
CA LEU A 107 -3.91 -1.84 -8.53
C LEU A 107 -5.07 -2.77 -8.22
N TYR A 108 -4.89 -3.67 -7.26
CA TYR A 108 -5.93 -4.57 -6.80
C TYR A 108 -7.09 -3.81 -6.13
N GLU A 109 -6.78 -2.86 -5.25
CA GLU A 109 -7.78 -2.00 -4.60
C GLU A 109 -8.60 -1.18 -5.61
N ILE A 110 -7.98 -0.73 -6.72
CA ILE A 110 -8.70 -0.06 -7.82
C ILE A 110 -9.70 -1.02 -8.48
N GLU A 111 -9.30 -2.25 -8.79
CA GLU A 111 -10.21 -3.24 -9.39
C GLU A 111 -11.31 -3.66 -8.39
N TYR A 112 -10.98 -3.75 -7.11
CA TYR A 112 -11.95 -4.01 -6.05
C TYR A 112 -12.97 -2.88 -5.91
N ALA A 113 -12.52 -1.63 -5.92
CA ALA A 113 -13.42 -0.46 -5.91
C ALA A 113 -14.36 -0.47 -7.12
N ARG A 114 -13.85 -0.83 -8.31
CA ARG A 114 -14.69 -0.98 -9.52
C ARG A 114 -15.71 -2.09 -9.40
N PHE A 115 -15.31 -3.23 -8.85
CA PHE A 115 -16.22 -4.36 -8.63
C PHE A 115 -17.38 -3.99 -7.69
N LEU A 116 -17.10 -3.14 -6.68
CA LEU A 116 -18.09 -2.64 -5.72
C LEU A 116 -18.87 -1.41 -6.19
N ASP A 117 -18.61 -0.90 -7.39
CA ASP A 117 -19.15 0.38 -7.92
C ASP A 117 -18.81 1.59 -7.02
N ILE A 118 -17.65 1.53 -6.35
CA ILE A 118 -17.15 2.62 -5.50
C ILE A 118 -16.32 3.58 -6.34
N ARG A 119 -16.67 4.87 -6.24
CA ARG A 119 -16.11 5.90 -7.11
C ARG A 119 -14.69 6.34 -6.74
N TRP A 120 -14.37 6.36 -5.43
CA TRP A 120 -13.16 7.00 -4.93
C TRP A 120 -12.27 6.01 -4.20
N LEU A 121 -10.97 6.03 -4.52
CA LEU A 121 -9.93 5.36 -3.76
C LEU A 121 -8.95 6.41 -3.22
N TYR A 122 -8.88 6.53 -1.90
CA TYR A 122 -7.95 7.41 -1.21
C TYR A 122 -6.66 6.66 -0.93
N LEU A 123 -5.55 7.20 -1.45
CA LEU A 123 -4.24 6.59 -1.31
C LEU A 123 -3.48 7.07 -0.04
N GLY A 124 -4.15 7.83 0.82
CA GLY A 124 -3.54 8.46 1.99
C GLY A 124 -2.61 9.61 1.62
N TYR A 125 -1.73 9.97 2.54
CA TYR A 125 -0.79 11.07 2.34
C TYR A 125 0.19 10.82 1.20
N TRP A 126 0.52 11.92 0.51
CA TRP A 126 1.59 11.96 -0.48
C TRP A 126 2.56 13.09 -0.13
N VAL A 127 3.85 12.76 -0.03
CA VAL A 127 4.93 13.71 0.22
C VAL A 127 5.75 13.85 -1.05
N GLU A 128 5.84 15.08 -1.54
CA GLU A 128 6.61 15.40 -2.74
C GLU A 128 8.10 15.05 -2.52
N ASN A 129 8.72 14.47 -3.55
CA ASN A 129 10.11 14.04 -3.53
C ASN A 129 10.45 12.92 -2.52
N SER A 130 9.46 12.27 -1.92
CA SER A 130 9.70 11.08 -1.11
C SER A 130 9.83 9.85 -2.01
N PRO A 131 11.01 9.20 -2.08
CA PRO A 131 11.21 8.00 -2.91
C PRO A 131 10.20 6.88 -2.60
N LYS A 132 9.79 6.77 -1.32
CA LYS A 132 8.84 5.75 -0.85
C LYS A 132 7.39 6.04 -1.26
N MET A 133 7.04 7.30 -1.58
CA MET A 133 5.66 7.72 -1.88
C MET A 133 5.46 8.17 -3.33
N ASN A 134 6.53 8.39 -4.09
CA ASN A 134 6.47 8.92 -5.46
C ASN A 134 5.62 8.07 -6.41
N TYR A 135 5.53 6.75 -6.18
CA TYR A 135 4.73 5.85 -7.02
C TYR A 135 3.23 6.14 -6.97
N LYS A 136 2.73 6.77 -5.89
CA LYS A 136 1.31 7.15 -5.76
C LYS A 136 0.90 8.18 -6.83
N ALA A 137 1.80 9.05 -7.23
CA ALA A 137 1.57 10.04 -8.29
C ALA A 137 1.47 9.43 -9.70
N ASP A 138 1.90 8.17 -9.90
CA ASP A 138 1.82 7.46 -11.17
C ASP A 138 0.41 6.90 -11.48
N PHE A 139 -0.50 6.92 -10.51
CA PHE A 139 -1.89 6.52 -10.71
C PHE A 139 -2.69 7.69 -11.29
N GLN A 140 -3.38 7.45 -12.42
CA GLN A 140 -4.13 8.48 -13.13
C GLN A 140 -5.49 7.93 -13.59
N PRO A 141 -6.56 8.74 -13.55
CA PRO A 141 -6.60 10.12 -13.05
C PRO A 141 -6.46 10.18 -11.51
N THR A 142 -5.82 11.21 -11.01
CA THR A 142 -5.71 11.44 -9.56
C THR A 142 -5.93 12.90 -9.21
N GLN A 143 -6.31 13.14 -7.95
CA GLN A 143 -6.50 14.46 -7.38
C GLN A 143 -5.70 14.56 -6.07
N ILE A 144 -5.29 15.75 -5.71
CA ILE A 144 -4.71 16.06 -4.40
C ILE A 144 -5.54 17.11 -3.68
N LEU A 145 -5.60 16.99 -2.35
CA LEU A 145 -6.24 17.98 -1.51
C LEU A 145 -5.23 19.10 -1.20
N ARG A 146 -5.50 20.31 -1.70
CA ARG A 146 -4.73 21.52 -1.37
C ARG A 146 -5.69 22.63 -0.96
N ASN A 147 -5.40 23.29 0.16
CA ASN A 147 -6.23 24.40 0.66
C ASN A 147 -7.71 24.03 0.70
N SER A 148 -8.01 22.86 1.26
CA SER A 148 -9.37 22.30 1.38
C SER A 148 -10.12 22.09 0.05
N ARG A 149 -9.41 21.99 -1.08
CA ARG A 149 -9.99 21.71 -2.40
C ARG A 149 -9.29 20.55 -3.08
N TRP A 150 -10.08 19.65 -3.66
CA TRP A 150 -9.57 18.59 -4.52
C TRP A 150 -9.25 19.17 -5.90
N ILE A 151 -8.00 19.07 -6.31
CA ILE A 151 -7.53 19.54 -7.62
C ILE A 151 -6.91 18.41 -8.42
N PRO A 152 -7.11 18.37 -9.75
CA PRO A 152 -6.44 17.39 -10.60
C PRO A 152 -4.93 17.46 -10.42
N PHE A 153 -4.30 16.30 -10.29
CA PHE A 153 -2.86 16.20 -10.11
C PHE A 153 -2.24 15.35 -11.23
N LYS A 154 -1.20 15.90 -11.84
CA LYS A 154 -0.33 15.17 -12.78
C LYS A 154 1.09 15.25 -12.22
N ALA A 155 1.72 14.11 -12.01
CA ALA A 155 3.14 14.11 -11.71
C ALA A 155 3.89 14.89 -12.81
N GLN A 156 4.71 15.84 -12.44
CA GLN A 156 5.64 16.46 -13.38
C GLN A 156 6.50 15.34 -13.97
N GLN A 157 6.73 15.36 -15.27
CA GLN A 157 7.66 14.42 -15.91
C GLN A 157 8.97 14.52 -15.13
N ARG A 158 9.42 13.41 -14.57
CA ARG A 158 10.72 13.33 -13.91
C ARG A 158 11.77 13.66 -14.98
N GLU A 159 12.31 14.86 -14.96
CA GLU A 159 13.58 15.11 -15.63
C GLU A 159 14.58 14.11 -15.04
N ASN A 160 15.28 13.40 -15.91
CA ASN A 160 16.30 12.42 -15.57
C ASN A 160 17.44 13.14 -14.82
N SER A 161 17.26 13.38 -13.54
CA SER A 161 18.37 13.77 -12.69
C SER A 161 19.17 12.49 -12.41
N PRO A 162 20.46 12.46 -12.73
CA PRO A 162 21.31 11.31 -12.40
C PRO A 162 21.30 11.10 -10.89
N VAL A 163 21.11 9.86 -10.49
CA VAL A 163 21.24 9.43 -9.10
C VAL A 163 22.65 9.85 -8.63
N PRO A 164 22.78 10.65 -7.55
CA PRO A 164 24.11 10.91 -7.00
C PRO A 164 24.71 9.58 -6.57
N ALA A 165 25.92 9.27 -7.04
CA ALA A 165 26.67 8.13 -6.57
C ALA A 165 26.85 8.29 -5.05
N LEU A 166 26.47 7.26 -4.29
CA LEU A 166 26.78 7.16 -2.88
C LEU A 166 28.30 7.13 -2.75
N SER A 167 28.90 8.24 -2.30
CA SER A 167 30.30 8.24 -1.88
C SER A 167 30.39 7.39 -0.62
N ASN A 168 31.14 6.30 -0.72
CA ASN A 168 31.67 5.58 0.44
C ASN A 168 32.71 6.49 1.08
N ASP A 169 32.41 7.05 2.24
CA ASP A 169 33.36 7.50 3.26
C ASP A 169 32.79 7.13 4.64
#